data_97c4673e85a1b4a194eedef206144a8c
#
_entry.id   97c4673e85a1b4a194eedef206144a8c
#
_cell.length_a   1.000
_cell.length_b   1.000
_cell.length_c   1.000
_cell.angle_alpha   90.00
_cell.angle_beta   90.00
_cell.angle_gamma   90.00
#
_symmetry.space_group_name_H-M   'P 1'
#
loop_
_entity.id
_entity.type
_entity.pdbx_description
1 polymer ?
#
loop_
_entity_poly.entity_id
_entity_poly.type
_entity_poly.pdbx_seq_one_letter_code
_entity_poly.pdbx_strand_id
1 'polypeptide(L)' 'MTTSPMASRSAAPASPTFDPIATHFEAVNACAMARWYAARYEHTKAARKAVQAVSALRKLAAFERQGVAA' A
#
# COMPACT_ATOMS: atom_id res chain seq x y z
N MET A 1 -34.27 -9.08 -13.50
CA MET A 1 -34.00 -8.93 -13.11
C MET A 1 -33.12 -8.47 -12.69
N THR A 2 -32.56 -8.16 -12.47
CA THR A 2 -31.98 -7.91 -11.89
C THR A 2 -30.66 -7.84 -11.83
N THR A 3 -29.93 -7.93 -12.27
CA THR A 3 -28.70 -7.92 -12.31
C THR A 3 -28.09 -6.66 -12.42
N SER A 4 -28.67 -5.73 -12.74
CA SER A 4 -28.14 -4.49 -12.92
C SER A 4 -27.22 -4.07 -11.83
N PRO A 5 -27.45 -4.32 -10.69
CA PRO A 5 -26.64 -3.83 -9.65
C PRO A 5 -25.22 -4.22 -9.79
N MET A 6 -25.01 -5.30 -10.29
CA MET A 6 -23.74 -5.68 -10.41
C MET A 6 -23.02 -4.90 -11.35
N ALA A 7 -23.56 -4.68 -12.37
CA ALA A 7 -22.94 -3.94 -13.38
C ALA A 7 -22.53 -2.62 -12.86
N SER A 8 -23.37 -2.01 -12.16
CA SER A 8 -23.05 -0.70 -11.76
C SER A 8 -21.85 -0.72 -10.86
N ARG A 9 -21.76 -1.69 -10.07
CA ARG A 9 -20.71 -1.69 -9.21
C ARG A 9 -19.43 -1.81 -9.89
N SER A 10 -19.38 -2.59 -10.83
CA SER A 10 -18.16 -2.78 -11.46
C SER A 10 -17.67 -1.56 -12.11
N ALA A 11 -18.51 -0.73 -12.48
CA ALA A 11 -18.06 0.39 -13.19
C ALA A 11 -17.33 1.32 -12.30
N ALA A 12 -17.54 1.27 -11.15
CA ALA A 12 -17.04 2.17 -10.34
C ALA A 12 -15.67 2.51 -10.52
N PRO A 13 -14.84 2.27 -9.88
CA PRO A 13 -13.58 2.82 -9.86
C PRO A 13 -12.71 2.30 -10.81
N ALA A 14 -12.66 2.81 -11.78
CA ALA A 14 -11.86 2.37 -12.76
C ALA A 14 -10.47 2.28 -12.27
N SER A 15 -9.83 3.24 -11.89
CA SER A 15 -8.46 3.12 -11.53
C SER A 15 -8.24 3.75 -10.21
N PRO A 16 -7.62 3.09 -9.38
CA PRO A 16 -7.40 3.58 -8.07
C PRO A 16 -6.46 4.74 -8.11
N THR A 17 -6.80 5.75 -7.48
CA THR A 17 -5.98 6.91 -7.41
C THR A 17 -4.96 6.70 -6.31
N PHE A 18 -3.74 7.08 -6.55
CA PHE A 18 -2.73 6.96 -5.53
C PHE A 18 -3.06 7.90 -4.38
N ASP A 19 -3.04 7.38 -3.19
CA ASP A 19 -3.33 8.15 -1.99
C ASP A 19 -2.07 8.21 -1.14
N PRO A 20 -1.35 9.32 -1.16
CA PRO A 20 -0.10 9.38 -0.42
C PRO A 20 -0.25 9.24 1.08
N ILE A 21 -1.34 9.71 1.63
CA ILE A 21 -1.52 9.61 3.07
C ILE A 21 -1.74 8.16 3.47
N ALA A 22 -2.62 7.48 2.77
CA ALA A 22 -2.86 6.08 3.07
C ALA A 22 -1.61 5.25 2.83
N THR A 23 -0.87 5.56 1.78
CA THR A 23 0.35 4.83 1.49
C THR A 23 1.42 5.08 2.55
N HIS A 24 1.47 6.29 3.07
CA HIS A 24 2.38 6.60 4.16
C HIS A 24 2.08 5.73 5.38
N PHE A 25 0.81 5.64 5.76
CA PHE A 25 0.46 4.82 6.92
C PHE A 25 0.70 3.35 6.67
N GLU A 26 0.50 2.91 5.44
CA GLU A 26 0.81 1.53 5.09
C GLU A 26 2.30 1.26 5.29
N ALA A 27 3.16 2.20 4.86
CA ALA A 27 4.59 2.04 5.02
C ALA A 27 4.98 2.00 6.50
N VAL A 28 4.42 2.91 7.28
CA VAL A 28 4.73 2.97 8.71
C VAL A 28 4.29 1.71 9.42
N ASN A 29 3.08 1.27 9.13
CA ASN A 29 2.57 0.06 9.75
C ASN A 29 3.37 -1.17 9.35
N ALA A 30 3.70 -1.29 8.09
CA ALA A 30 4.45 -2.45 7.63
C ALA A 30 5.85 -2.47 8.25
N CYS A 31 6.48 -1.30 8.40
CA CYS A 31 7.77 -1.23 9.06
C CYS A 31 7.66 -1.65 10.52
N ALA A 32 6.65 -1.17 11.20
CA ALA A 32 6.46 -1.51 12.60
C ALA A 32 6.23 -3.01 12.77
N MET A 33 5.42 -3.58 11.89
CA MET A 33 5.13 -5.01 11.97
C MET A 33 6.36 -5.84 11.62
N ALA A 34 7.16 -5.38 10.66
CA ALA A 34 8.39 -6.10 10.33
C ALA A 34 9.32 -6.15 11.54
N ARG A 35 9.45 -5.03 12.23
CA ARG A 35 10.30 -4.99 13.41
C ARG A 35 9.74 -5.89 14.52
N TRP A 36 8.45 -5.87 14.70
CA TRP A 36 7.81 -6.66 15.74
C TRP A 36 8.02 -8.15 15.49
N TYR A 37 7.81 -8.59 14.25
CA TYR A 37 8.03 -9.99 13.92
C TYR A 37 9.50 -10.37 14.03
N ALA A 38 10.40 -9.48 13.61
CA ALA A 38 11.82 -9.76 13.69
C ALA A 38 12.26 -9.92 15.15
N ALA A 39 11.71 -9.12 16.04
CA ALA A 39 12.05 -9.21 17.44
C ALA A 39 11.60 -10.55 18.03
N ARG A 40 10.63 -11.18 17.42
CA ARG A 40 10.14 -12.47 17.87
C ARG A 40 10.77 -13.62 17.08
N TYR A 41 11.73 -13.33 16.28
CA TYR A 41 12.42 -14.31 15.45
C TYR A 41 11.51 -14.97 14.40
N GLU A 42 10.46 -14.28 14.01
CA GLU A 42 9.57 -14.78 12.98
C GLU A 42 9.99 -14.19 11.66
N HIS A 43 11.08 -14.72 11.12
CA HIS A 43 11.74 -14.09 9.99
C HIS A 43 10.92 -14.05 8.70
N THR A 44 10.16 -15.07 8.43
CA THR A 44 9.37 -15.10 7.21
C THR A 44 8.31 -14.01 7.22
N LYS A 45 7.63 -13.87 8.36
CA LYS A 45 6.62 -12.83 8.47
C LYS A 45 7.24 -11.45 8.44
N ALA A 46 8.40 -11.31 9.09
CA ALA A 46 9.10 -10.03 9.08
C ALA A 46 9.49 -9.64 7.65
N ALA A 47 9.97 -10.61 6.87
CA ALA A 47 10.37 -10.33 5.51
C ALA A 47 9.20 -9.91 4.65
N ARG A 48 8.04 -10.52 4.82
CA ARG A 48 6.87 -10.14 4.05
C ARG A 48 6.45 -8.72 4.35
N LYS A 49 6.50 -8.34 5.62
CA LYS A 49 6.14 -6.98 6.00
C LYS A 49 7.17 -5.98 5.50
N ALA A 50 8.43 -6.37 5.49
CA ALA A 50 9.48 -5.49 4.99
C ALA A 50 9.30 -5.23 3.50
N VAL A 51 8.92 -6.25 2.74
CA VAL A 51 8.67 -6.08 1.31
C VAL A 51 7.49 -5.14 1.11
N GLN A 52 6.45 -5.30 1.90
CA GLN A 52 5.30 -4.42 1.81
C GLN A 52 5.70 -2.98 2.10
N ALA A 53 6.54 -2.77 3.11
CA ALA A 53 7.01 -1.44 3.46
C ALA A 53 7.82 -0.83 2.31
N VAL A 54 8.70 -1.61 1.71
CA VAL A 54 9.52 -1.11 0.61
C VAL A 54 8.65 -0.74 -0.57
N SER A 55 7.65 -1.55 -0.86
CA SER A 55 6.76 -1.26 -1.97
C SER A 55 6.03 0.07 -1.75
N ALA A 56 5.52 0.29 -0.55
CA ALA A 56 4.84 1.54 -0.24
C ALA A 56 5.80 2.72 -0.29
N LEU A 57 7.01 2.55 0.23
CA LEU A 57 7.99 3.63 0.22
C LEU A 57 8.41 3.99 -1.19
N ARG A 58 8.51 3.02 -2.08
CA ARG A 58 8.85 3.30 -3.47
C ARG A 58 7.79 4.15 -4.16
N LYS A 59 6.52 3.86 -3.85
CA LYS A 59 5.44 4.65 -4.41
C LYS A 59 5.51 6.08 -3.91
N LEU A 60 5.80 6.25 -2.62
CA LEU A 60 5.92 7.58 -2.06
C LEU A 60 7.12 8.33 -2.62
N ALA A 61 8.22 7.64 -2.79
CA ALA A 61 9.40 8.26 -3.35
C ALA A 61 9.15 8.73 -4.78
N ALA A 62 8.44 7.92 -5.55
CA ALA A 62 8.10 8.30 -6.90
C ALA A 62 7.19 9.53 -6.91
N PHE A 63 6.25 9.56 -5.98
CA PHE A 63 5.34 10.67 -5.87
C PHE A 63 6.10 11.95 -5.51
N GLU A 64 7.05 11.85 -4.60
CA GLU A 64 7.86 13.00 -4.22
C GLU A 64 8.68 13.51 -5.38
N ARG A 65 9.23 12.62 -6.17
CA ARG A 65 10.01 13.06 -7.31
C ARG A 65 9.17 13.81 -8.32
N GLN A 66 7.93 13.39 -8.51
CA GLN A 66 7.05 14.08 -9.41
C GLN A 66 6.74 15.47 -8.89
N GLY A 67 6.50 15.58 -7.60
CA GLY A 67 6.22 16.87 -7.02
C GLY A 67 7.40 17.80 -7.09
N VAL A 68 8.57 17.28 -6.90
CA VAL A 68 9.74 18.10 -6.96
C VAL A 68 10.01 18.54 -8.38
N ALA A 69 9.77 17.68 -9.31
CA ALA A 69 10.00 17.99 -10.68
C ALA A 69 9.07 19.09 -11.15
N ALA A 70 7.95 19.17 -10.57
CA ALA A 70 7.04 20.21 -10.95
C ALA A 70 7.54 21.53 -10.44
#